data_f99396f2e2dbd9af66c94f6216ea2061
#
_entry.id   f99396f2e2dbd9af66c94f6216ea2061
#
_cell.length_a   1.000
_cell.length_b   1.000
_cell.length_c   1.000
_cell.angle_alpha   90.00
_cell.angle_beta   90.00
_cell.angle_gamma   90.00
#
_symmetry.space_group_name_H-M   'P 1'
#
loop_
_entity.id
_entity.type
_entity.pdbx_description
1 polymer ?
#
loop_
_entity_poly.entity_id
_entity_poly.type
_entity_poly.pdbx_seq_one_letter_code
_entity_poly.pdbx_strand_id
1 'polypeptide(L)'
;MYFNSEVGTASQIHLSKKNMSQYTFLRENEGEKPDLSFMRFGVVTTEWNAHIVDAMLAQVRSTLAEYGVPENNITVRCVPGSFELVYGCAQLAQRGYVDAVIALGCVIKGDTPHFDYICLGTTEGLVRLNATGKVPVINGVLTVNNEQQALDRAGEKMNKGREFAMTAVKMVQFMQSFE
;
A
#
# COMPACT_ATOMS: atom_id res chain seq x y z
N MET A 1 51.87 -33.32 -13.14
CA MET A 1 50.68 -33.42 -12.31
C MET A 1 49.98 -32.08 -12.37
N TYR A 2 49.04 -31.93 -13.30
CA TYR A 2 48.34 -30.67 -13.54
C TYR A 2 46.92 -30.79 -12.90
N PHE A 3 46.66 -29.92 -11.95
CA PHE A 3 45.29 -29.74 -11.43
C PHE A 3 44.57 -28.72 -12.31
N ASN A 4 43.59 -29.19 -13.04
CA ASN A 4 42.59 -28.36 -13.70
C ASN A 4 41.55 -27.97 -12.67
N SER A 5 41.47 -26.71 -12.32
CA SER A 5 40.35 -26.11 -11.61
C SER A 5 39.39 -25.50 -12.64
N GLU A 6 38.32 -26.22 -12.93
CA GLU A 6 37.17 -25.63 -13.65
C GLU A 6 36.49 -24.66 -12.72
N VAL A 7 36.67 -23.36 -13.00
CA VAL A 7 35.87 -22.30 -12.38
C VAL A 7 34.54 -22.25 -13.13
N GLY A 8 33.50 -22.75 -12.49
CA GLY A 8 32.14 -22.65 -12.98
C GLY A 8 31.75 -21.20 -13.26
N THR A 9 31.41 -20.95 -14.51
CA THR A 9 30.86 -19.68 -14.98
C THR A 9 29.55 -19.38 -14.24
N ALA A 10 29.58 -18.36 -13.37
CA ALA A 10 28.37 -17.76 -12.81
C ALA A 10 27.48 -17.31 -13.98
N SER A 11 26.34 -17.98 -14.16
CA SER A 11 25.31 -17.56 -15.09
C SER A 11 24.90 -16.14 -14.73
N GLN A 12 25.27 -15.17 -15.56
CA GLN A 12 24.75 -13.82 -15.49
C GLN A 12 23.25 -13.90 -15.68
N ILE A 13 22.50 -13.80 -14.57
CA ILE A 13 21.07 -13.55 -14.61
C ILE A 13 20.89 -12.19 -15.26
N HIS A 14 20.52 -12.20 -16.52
CA HIS A 14 20.16 -11.01 -17.27
C HIS A 14 18.82 -10.51 -16.72
N LEU A 15 18.86 -9.80 -15.59
CA LEU A 15 17.73 -9.02 -15.10
C LEU A 15 17.49 -7.91 -16.12
N SER A 16 16.62 -8.22 -17.09
CA SER A 16 16.03 -7.20 -17.93
C SER A 16 15.54 -6.08 -17.02
N LYS A 17 15.78 -4.81 -17.39
CA LYS A 17 15.29 -3.60 -16.70
C LYS A 17 13.75 -3.51 -16.76
N LYS A 18 13.05 -4.55 -16.40
CA LYS A 18 11.63 -4.51 -16.10
C LYS A 18 11.50 -3.80 -14.75
N ASN A 19 10.81 -2.65 -14.76
CA ASN A 19 10.57 -1.86 -13.57
C ASN A 19 10.14 -2.75 -12.40
N MET A 20 10.88 -2.73 -11.27
CA MET A 20 10.58 -3.51 -10.06
C MET A 20 9.14 -3.31 -9.56
N SER A 21 8.51 -2.19 -9.91
CA SER A 21 7.11 -1.88 -9.59
C SER A 21 6.07 -2.75 -10.35
N GLN A 22 6.49 -3.63 -11.25
CA GLN A 22 5.60 -4.52 -12.02
C GLN A 22 5.44 -5.90 -11.39
N TYR A 23 6.10 -6.17 -10.26
CA TYR A 23 6.01 -7.46 -9.57
C TYR A 23 5.34 -7.29 -8.20
N THR A 24 4.44 -8.19 -7.89
CA THR A 24 3.94 -8.37 -6.53
C THR A 24 4.98 -9.16 -5.75
N PHE A 25 5.66 -8.50 -4.80
CA PHE A 25 6.65 -9.16 -3.93
C PHE A 25 6.07 -9.68 -2.61
N LEU A 26 4.81 -9.37 -2.33
CA LEU A 26 4.14 -9.89 -1.16
C LEU A 26 3.87 -11.38 -1.38
N ARG A 27 4.50 -12.23 -0.56
CA ARG A 27 4.13 -13.65 -0.51
C ARG A 27 2.71 -13.74 0.01
N GLU A 28 1.86 -14.47 -0.70
CA GLU A 28 0.59 -14.91 -0.12
C GLU A 28 0.92 -15.84 1.05
N ASN A 29 0.11 -15.79 2.10
CA ASN A 29 0.31 -16.70 3.23
C ASN A 29 0.12 -18.14 2.72
N GLU A 30 1.19 -18.95 2.78
CA GLU A 30 1.11 -20.38 2.56
C GLU A 30 0.42 -20.98 3.79
N GLY A 31 -0.87 -21.22 3.71
CA GLY A 31 -1.65 -21.80 4.81
C GLY A 31 -3.07 -21.25 4.90
N GLU A 32 -3.73 -21.57 6.00
CA GLU A 32 -5.08 -21.11 6.28
C GLU A 32 -5.10 -19.59 6.43
N LYS A 33 -6.04 -18.92 5.73
CA LYS A 33 -6.19 -17.46 5.85
C LYS A 33 -6.58 -17.12 7.29
N PRO A 34 -5.98 -16.06 7.88
CA PRO A 34 -6.35 -15.65 9.22
C PRO A 34 -7.83 -15.20 9.25
N ASP A 35 -8.53 -15.53 10.32
CA ASP A 35 -9.85 -14.93 10.59
C ASP A 35 -9.68 -13.51 11.09
N LEU A 36 -10.08 -12.54 10.27
CA LEU A 36 -10.03 -11.11 10.59
C LEU A 36 -11.44 -10.51 10.72
N SER A 37 -12.45 -11.35 10.99
CA SER A 37 -13.87 -10.92 11.07
C SER A 37 -14.14 -9.85 12.13
N PHE A 38 -13.31 -9.76 13.16
CA PHE A 38 -13.42 -8.76 14.23
C PHE A 38 -12.46 -7.58 14.09
N MET A 39 -11.54 -7.61 13.13
CA MET A 39 -10.60 -6.51 12.88
C MET A 39 -11.27 -5.37 12.11
N ARG A 40 -10.84 -4.15 12.43
CA ARG A 40 -11.39 -2.91 11.87
C ARG A 40 -10.33 -2.17 11.09
N PHE A 41 -10.65 -1.80 9.87
CA PHE A 41 -9.75 -1.10 8.97
C PHE A 41 -10.26 0.30 8.67
N GLY A 42 -9.36 1.29 8.78
CA GLY A 42 -9.59 2.63 8.31
C GLY A 42 -9.02 2.81 6.91
N VAL A 43 -9.75 3.45 6.01
CA VAL A 43 -9.25 3.85 4.69
C VAL A 43 -9.48 5.34 4.53
N VAL A 44 -8.41 6.09 4.24
CA VAL A 44 -8.51 7.52 3.92
C VAL A 44 -8.23 7.67 2.44
N THR A 45 -9.19 8.22 1.70
CA THR A 45 -9.13 8.46 0.25
C THR A 45 -8.97 9.94 -0.06
N THR A 46 -8.64 10.29 -1.32
CA THR A 46 -8.56 11.67 -1.78
C THR A 46 -9.61 11.98 -2.85
N GLU A 47 -10.09 13.24 -2.89
CA GLU A 47 -10.96 13.75 -3.96
C GLU A 47 -10.17 13.90 -5.27
N TRP A 48 -8.91 14.39 -5.20
CA TRP A 48 -8.04 14.47 -6.36
C TRP A 48 -7.78 13.09 -6.95
N ASN A 49 -7.93 12.98 -8.28
CA ASN A 49 -7.79 11.73 -9.04
C ASN A 49 -8.74 10.61 -8.54
N ALA A 50 -9.97 10.98 -8.19
CA ALA A 50 -10.96 10.07 -7.59
C ALA A 50 -11.13 8.77 -8.37
N HIS A 51 -11.18 8.81 -9.72
CA HIS A 51 -11.35 7.61 -10.55
C HIS A 51 -10.22 6.57 -10.38
N ILE A 52 -8.99 7.02 -10.10
CA ILE A 52 -7.84 6.16 -9.76
C ILE A 52 -7.99 5.62 -8.33
N VAL A 53 -8.31 6.51 -7.40
CA VAL A 53 -8.42 6.19 -5.98
C VAL A 53 -9.58 5.24 -5.71
N ASP A 54 -10.73 5.45 -6.35
CA ASP A 54 -11.92 4.59 -6.22
C ASP A 54 -11.66 3.18 -6.76
N ALA A 55 -10.90 3.04 -7.85
CA ALA A 55 -10.48 1.74 -8.37
C ALA A 55 -9.62 0.99 -7.33
N MET A 56 -8.67 1.67 -6.68
CA MET A 56 -7.87 1.07 -5.60
C MET A 56 -8.71 0.74 -4.37
N LEU A 57 -9.66 1.61 -3.99
CA LEU A 57 -10.57 1.38 -2.88
C LEU A 57 -11.42 0.13 -3.10
N ALA A 58 -11.95 -0.06 -4.30
CA ALA A 58 -12.71 -1.26 -4.65
C ALA A 58 -11.87 -2.53 -4.46
N GLN A 59 -10.61 -2.52 -4.87
CA GLN A 59 -9.68 -3.64 -4.68
C GLN A 59 -9.33 -3.87 -3.20
N VAL A 60 -9.15 -2.79 -2.42
CA VAL A 60 -8.95 -2.90 -0.96
C VAL A 60 -10.14 -3.60 -0.30
N ARG A 61 -11.37 -3.14 -0.57
CA ARG A 61 -12.58 -3.75 0.01
C ARG A 61 -12.72 -5.22 -0.37
N SER A 62 -12.58 -5.55 -1.66
CA SER A 62 -12.65 -6.92 -2.15
C SER A 62 -11.62 -7.81 -1.46
N THR A 63 -10.37 -7.32 -1.33
CA THR A 63 -9.31 -8.10 -0.70
C THR A 63 -9.55 -8.30 0.80
N LEU A 64 -9.96 -7.27 1.53
CA LEU A 64 -10.28 -7.40 2.96
C LEU A 64 -11.45 -8.39 3.17
N ALA A 65 -12.46 -8.37 2.30
CA ALA A 65 -13.56 -9.33 2.33
C ALA A 65 -13.08 -10.78 2.11
N GLU A 66 -12.08 -11.02 1.25
CA GLU A 66 -11.45 -12.34 1.08
C GLU A 66 -10.78 -12.87 2.37
N TYR A 67 -10.41 -11.98 3.29
CA TYR A 67 -9.88 -12.30 4.63
C TYR A 67 -10.94 -12.28 5.72
N GLY A 68 -12.23 -12.27 5.37
CA GLY A 68 -13.35 -12.35 6.30
C GLY A 68 -13.71 -11.03 6.99
N VAL A 69 -13.11 -9.91 6.61
CA VAL A 69 -13.44 -8.59 7.20
C VAL A 69 -14.82 -8.14 6.72
N PRO A 70 -15.79 -7.94 7.63
CA PRO A 70 -17.13 -7.44 7.25
C PRO A 70 -17.08 -5.98 6.77
N GLU A 71 -17.94 -5.61 5.84
CA GLU A 71 -17.99 -4.24 5.29
C GLU A 71 -18.19 -3.16 6.37
N ASN A 72 -18.97 -3.44 7.41
CA ASN A 72 -19.17 -2.52 8.54
C ASN A 72 -17.94 -2.33 9.43
N ASN A 73 -16.91 -3.15 9.26
CA ASN A 73 -15.61 -3.00 9.90
C ASN A 73 -14.61 -2.21 9.05
N ILE A 74 -15.02 -1.72 7.88
CA ILE A 74 -14.21 -0.88 6.99
C ILE A 74 -14.74 0.56 7.05
N THR A 75 -14.02 1.43 7.75
CA THR A 75 -14.36 2.85 7.84
C THR A 75 -13.65 3.64 6.75
N VAL A 76 -14.39 4.25 5.82
CA VAL A 76 -13.82 5.10 4.77
C VAL A 76 -14.06 6.57 5.08
N ARG A 77 -13.04 7.40 4.90
CA ARG A 77 -13.09 8.86 5.01
C ARG A 77 -12.36 9.49 3.82
N CYS A 78 -12.91 10.58 3.30
CA CYS A 78 -12.33 11.30 2.19
C CYS A 78 -11.73 12.63 2.66
N VAL A 79 -10.58 13.00 2.07
CA VAL A 79 -9.89 14.29 2.26
C VAL A 79 -9.61 14.91 0.89
N PRO A 80 -9.37 16.25 0.77
CA PRO A 80 -9.18 16.88 -0.52
C PRO A 80 -8.02 16.30 -1.34
N GLY A 81 -6.84 16.15 -0.75
CA GLY A 81 -5.65 15.74 -1.48
C GLY A 81 -4.68 14.87 -0.70
N SER A 82 -3.60 14.47 -1.36
CA SER A 82 -2.62 13.55 -0.77
C SER A 82 -1.89 14.15 0.44
N PHE A 83 -1.71 15.47 0.47
CA PHE A 83 -1.10 16.13 1.62
C PHE A 83 -1.97 16.01 2.88
N GLU A 84 -3.29 16.11 2.75
CA GLU A 84 -4.27 16.01 3.84
C GLU A 84 -4.47 14.56 4.33
N LEU A 85 -3.99 13.56 3.59
CA LEU A 85 -4.01 12.15 4.03
C LEU A 85 -3.31 11.97 5.37
N VAL A 86 -2.23 12.71 5.63
CA VAL A 86 -1.49 12.63 6.90
C VAL A 86 -2.41 12.96 8.08
N TYR A 87 -3.17 14.05 7.97
CA TYR A 87 -4.12 14.44 9.01
C TYR A 87 -5.28 13.44 9.13
N GLY A 88 -5.86 13.02 8.01
CA GLY A 88 -6.96 12.05 7.98
C GLY A 88 -6.56 10.71 8.63
N CYS A 89 -5.40 10.19 8.28
CA CYS A 89 -4.85 8.95 8.86
C CYS A 89 -4.56 9.11 10.36
N ALA A 90 -3.99 10.26 10.78
CA ALA A 90 -3.73 10.56 12.17
C ALA A 90 -5.02 10.55 13.00
N GLN A 91 -6.12 11.12 12.48
CA GLN A 91 -7.41 11.13 13.15
C GLN A 91 -7.96 9.71 13.38
N LEU A 92 -7.86 8.82 12.39
CA LEU A 92 -8.30 7.43 12.55
C LEU A 92 -7.39 6.66 13.52
N ALA A 93 -6.07 6.79 13.36
CA ALA A 93 -5.09 6.09 14.18
C ALA A 93 -5.15 6.48 15.67
N GLN A 94 -5.45 7.76 15.96
CA GLN A 94 -5.49 8.24 17.35
C GLN A 94 -6.75 7.85 18.11
N ARG A 95 -7.87 7.63 17.43
CA ARG A 95 -9.17 7.38 18.06
C ARG A 95 -9.36 5.95 18.58
N GLY A 96 -8.48 5.01 18.23
CA GLY A 96 -8.56 3.62 18.68
C GLY A 96 -9.75 2.83 18.11
N TYR A 97 -10.33 3.29 16.99
CA TYR A 97 -11.47 2.63 16.36
C TYR A 97 -11.07 1.68 15.23
N VAL A 98 -9.79 1.64 14.88
CA VAL A 98 -9.25 0.82 13.78
C VAL A 98 -7.95 0.15 14.21
N ASP A 99 -7.69 -1.02 13.63
CA ASP A 99 -6.52 -1.83 13.90
C ASP A 99 -5.40 -1.60 12.85
N ALA A 100 -5.76 -1.03 11.69
CA ALA A 100 -4.83 -0.51 10.69
C ALA A 100 -5.48 0.62 9.88
N VAL A 101 -4.66 1.49 9.28
CA VAL A 101 -5.12 2.57 8.38
C VAL A 101 -4.44 2.41 7.02
N ILE A 102 -5.20 2.55 5.93
CA ILE A 102 -4.69 2.59 4.56
C ILE A 102 -4.91 4.00 4.00
N ALA A 103 -3.83 4.68 3.63
CA ALA A 103 -3.88 5.96 2.94
C ALA A 103 -3.91 5.71 1.43
N LEU A 104 -5.01 6.04 0.74
CA LEU A 104 -5.14 5.92 -0.71
C LEU A 104 -5.13 7.29 -1.36
N GLY A 105 -4.17 7.51 -2.25
CA GLY A 105 -4.05 8.75 -3.03
C GLY A 105 -3.33 8.49 -4.34
N CYS A 106 -3.34 9.52 -5.20
CA CYS A 106 -2.59 9.48 -6.44
C CYS A 106 -2.06 10.88 -6.75
N VAL A 107 -0.74 10.99 -6.92
CA VAL A 107 -0.06 12.21 -7.34
C VAL A 107 0.55 11.98 -8.71
N ILE A 108 0.07 12.73 -9.71
CA ILE A 108 0.56 12.68 -11.09
C ILE A 108 1.49 13.85 -11.29
N LYS A 109 2.66 13.62 -11.87
CA LYS A 109 3.67 14.65 -12.10
C LYS A 109 3.18 15.71 -13.07
N GLY A 110 3.19 16.97 -12.62
CA GLY A 110 2.96 18.16 -13.43
C GLY A 110 4.26 18.86 -13.80
N ASP A 111 4.13 20.09 -14.34
CA ASP A 111 5.25 20.88 -14.87
C ASP A 111 6.07 21.59 -13.80
N THR A 112 5.59 21.62 -12.57
CA THR A 112 6.21 22.37 -11.47
C THR A 112 6.77 21.46 -10.39
N PRO A 113 7.69 21.93 -9.51
CA PRO A 113 8.20 21.18 -8.38
C PRO A 113 7.15 20.79 -7.34
N HIS A 114 5.92 21.24 -7.47
CA HIS A 114 4.82 20.93 -6.54
C HIS A 114 4.66 19.42 -6.32
N PHE A 115 4.81 18.62 -7.39
CA PHE A 115 4.80 17.16 -7.32
C PHE A 115 5.78 16.62 -6.26
N ASP A 116 7.03 17.10 -6.27
CA ASP A 116 8.08 16.61 -5.40
C ASP A 116 7.77 16.93 -3.92
N TYR A 117 7.25 18.14 -3.66
CA TYR A 117 6.88 18.56 -2.31
C TYR A 117 5.66 17.81 -1.77
N ILE A 118 4.65 17.55 -2.60
CA ILE A 118 3.49 16.75 -2.18
C ILE A 118 3.91 15.32 -1.89
N CYS A 119 4.69 14.69 -2.79
CA CYS A 119 5.17 13.32 -2.60
C CYS A 119 6.02 13.18 -1.33
N LEU A 120 6.99 14.09 -1.14
CA LEU A 120 7.87 14.09 0.02
C LEU A 120 7.10 14.35 1.31
N GLY A 121 6.30 15.42 1.36
CA GLY A 121 5.55 15.81 2.56
C GLY A 121 4.57 14.73 3.00
N THR A 122 3.85 14.12 2.06
CA THR A 122 2.94 13.01 2.35
C THR A 122 3.69 11.80 2.88
N THR A 123 4.77 11.39 2.21
CA THR A 123 5.57 10.22 2.61
C THR A 123 6.19 10.42 3.99
N GLU A 124 6.85 11.54 4.25
CA GLU A 124 7.43 11.85 5.57
C GLU A 124 6.37 11.90 6.67
N GLY A 125 5.21 12.50 6.39
CA GLY A 125 4.12 12.57 7.35
C GLY A 125 3.60 11.18 7.73
N LEU A 126 3.39 10.29 6.76
CA LEU A 126 2.95 8.91 7.00
C LEU A 126 4.03 8.09 7.72
N VAL A 127 5.32 8.27 7.39
CA VAL A 127 6.44 7.63 8.12
C VAL A 127 6.45 8.05 9.58
N ARG A 128 6.34 9.36 9.86
CA ARG A 128 6.28 9.87 11.24
C ARG A 128 5.09 9.33 12.00
N LEU A 129 3.94 9.21 11.34
CA LEU A 129 2.73 8.64 11.94
C LEU A 129 2.94 7.16 12.30
N ASN A 130 3.54 6.35 11.40
CA ASN A 130 3.92 4.96 11.68
C ASN A 130 4.89 4.84 12.87
N ALA A 131 5.86 5.74 12.97
CA ALA A 131 6.83 5.75 14.06
C ALA A 131 6.21 5.96 15.45
N THR A 132 4.96 6.43 15.53
CA THR A 132 4.24 6.52 16.82
C THR A 132 3.88 5.15 17.40
N GLY A 133 3.87 4.09 16.58
CA GLY A 133 3.57 2.73 16.99
C GLY A 133 2.14 2.46 17.43
N LYS A 134 1.19 3.37 17.19
CA LYS A 134 -0.21 3.18 17.64
C LYS A 134 -0.95 2.13 16.84
N VAL A 135 -1.05 2.34 15.53
CA VAL A 135 -1.58 1.39 14.55
C VAL A 135 -0.77 1.53 13.26
N PRO A 136 -0.61 0.46 12.49
CA PRO A 136 0.08 0.54 11.20
C PRO A 136 -0.68 1.43 10.22
N VAL A 137 0.05 2.30 9.53
CA VAL A 137 -0.48 3.14 8.47
C VAL A 137 0.19 2.75 7.15
N ILE A 138 -0.60 2.20 6.24
CA ILE A 138 -0.13 1.72 4.95
C ILE A 138 -0.11 2.89 3.94
N ASN A 139 1.05 3.14 3.34
CA ASN A 139 1.19 4.14 2.28
C ASN A 139 0.71 3.56 0.95
N GLY A 140 -0.53 3.85 0.59
CA GLY A 140 -1.16 3.52 -0.68
C GLY A 140 -1.23 4.71 -1.65
N VAL A 141 -0.30 5.65 -1.56
CA VAL A 141 -0.24 6.81 -2.45
C VAL A 141 0.58 6.48 -3.69
N LEU A 142 -0.09 6.46 -4.84
CA LEU A 142 0.60 6.34 -6.12
C LEU A 142 1.30 7.66 -6.46
N THR A 143 2.58 7.57 -6.84
CA THR A 143 3.38 8.68 -7.34
C THR A 143 3.87 8.32 -8.73
N VAL A 144 3.34 8.98 -9.76
CA VAL A 144 3.50 8.57 -11.16
C VAL A 144 3.81 9.76 -12.06
N ASN A 145 4.42 9.47 -13.22
CA ASN A 145 4.77 10.50 -14.19
C ASN A 145 3.60 10.91 -15.11
N ASN A 146 2.61 10.06 -15.26
CA ASN A 146 1.43 10.30 -16.10
C ASN A 146 0.24 9.44 -15.65
N GLU A 147 -0.94 9.78 -16.16
CA GLU A 147 -2.19 9.12 -15.82
C GLU A 147 -2.21 7.63 -16.22
N GLN A 148 -1.62 7.26 -17.35
CA GLN A 148 -1.59 5.86 -17.79
C GLN A 148 -0.84 4.98 -16.77
N GLN A 149 0.24 5.49 -16.18
CA GLN A 149 0.95 4.77 -15.11
C GLN A 149 0.09 4.59 -13.85
N ALA A 150 -0.79 5.55 -13.55
CA ALA A 150 -1.73 5.44 -12.44
C ALA A 150 -2.81 4.38 -12.73
N LEU A 151 -3.42 4.42 -13.91
CA LEU A 151 -4.43 3.46 -14.36
C LEU A 151 -3.88 2.03 -14.38
N ASP A 152 -2.66 1.83 -14.90
CA ASP A 152 -2.01 0.52 -14.91
C ASP A 152 -1.83 -0.05 -13.49
N ARG A 153 -1.57 0.81 -12.49
CA ARG A 153 -1.34 0.42 -11.09
C ARG A 153 -2.63 0.20 -10.31
N ALA A 154 -3.61 1.05 -10.54
CA ALA A 154 -4.90 0.98 -9.86
C ALA A 154 -5.81 -0.13 -10.44
N GLY A 155 -5.61 -0.50 -11.72
CA GLY A 155 -6.41 -1.51 -12.40
C GLY A 155 -5.95 -2.94 -12.09
N GLU A 156 -6.65 -3.92 -12.71
CA GLU A 156 -6.43 -5.36 -12.51
C GLU A 156 -5.02 -5.82 -12.89
N LYS A 157 -4.36 -5.14 -13.84
CA LYS A 157 -3.03 -5.51 -14.35
C LYS A 157 -1.96 -5.54 -13.25
N MET A 158 -1.96 -4.56 -12.34
CA MET A 158 -0.99 -4.48 -11.24
C MET A 158 -1.64 -4.56 -9.88
N ASN A 159 -2.90 -4.24 -9.79
CA ASN A 159 -3.76 -4.36 -8.61
C ASN A 159 -3.09 -3.88 -7.29
N LYS A 160 -2.62 -2.62 -7.29
CA LYS A 160 -1.97 -2.05 -6.10
C LYS A 160 -2.90 -1.93 -4.90
N GLY A 161 -4.21 -1.77 -5.13
CA GLY A 161 -5.20 -1.80 -4.05
C GLY A 161 -5.17 -3.12 -3.28
N ARG A 162 -5.05 -4.27 -3.99
CA ARG A 162 -4.85 -5.58 -3.37
C ARG A 162 -3.58 -5.63 -2.52
N GLU A 163 -2.46 -5.15 -3.05
CA GLU A 163 -1.18 -5.14 -2.32
C GLU A 163 -1.26 -4.31 -1.03
N PHE A 164 -1.93 -3.16 -1.06
CA PHE A 164 -2.11 -2.32 0.12
C PHE A 164 -2.98 -3.00 1.18
N ALA A 165 -4.06 -3.66 0.77
CA ALA A 165 -4.90 -4.44 1.68
C ALA A 165 -4.12 -5.62 2.30
N MET A 166 -3.39 -6.40 1.50
CA MET A 166 -2.55 -7.49 1.98
C MET A 166 -1.47 -6.99 2.95
N THR A 167 -0.89 -5.82 2.70
CA THR A 167 0.06 -5.19 3.61
C THR A 167 -0.60 -4.86 4.95
N ALA A 168 -1.81 -4.28 4.92
CA ALA A 168 -2.56 -3.99 6.13
C ALA A 168 -2.87 -5.25 6.95
N VAL A 169 -3.32 -6.31 6.29
CA VAL A 169 -3.56 -7.63 6.91
C VAL A 169 -2.30 -8.15 7.60
N LYS A 170 -1.16 -8.16 6.91
CA LYS A 170 0.12 -8.63 7.46
C LYS A 170 0.59 -7.79 8.65
N MET A 171 0.36 -6.49 8.61
CA MET A 171 0.72 -5.61 9.72
C MET A 171 -0.18 -5.79 10.94
N VAL A 172 -1.45 -6.10 10.76
CA VAL A 172 -2.35 -6.49 11.86
C VAL A 172 -1.88 -7.81 12.48
N GLN A 173 -1.58 -8.83 11.67
CA GLN A 173 -1.01 -10.10 12.15
C GLN A 173 0.31 -9.89 12.90
N PHE A 174 1.17 -9.00 12.39
CA PHE A 174 2.42 -8.65 13.07
C PHE A 174 2.16 -8.05 14.45
N MET A 175 1.20 -7.13 14.59
CA MET A 175 0.83 -6.58 15.90
C MET A 175 0.32 -7.67 16.86
N GLN A 176 -0.56 -8.56 16.40
CA GLN A 176 -1.08 -9.66 17.21
C GLN A 176 0.01 -10.65 17.68
N SER A 177 1.14 -10.73 16.98
CA SER A 177 2.24 -11.60 17.39
C SER A 177 2.97 -11.15 18.65
N PHE A 178 2.66 -9.96 19.19
CA PHE A 178 3.19 -9.45 20.45
C PHE A 178 2.22 -9.60 21.64
N GLU A 179 0.99 -10.06 21.39
CA GLU A 179 -0.02 -10.33 22.39
C GLU A 179 0.06 -11.78 22.92
#